data_ca85b47255513bdf6eec1c9fbac006b2
#
_entry.id   ca85b47255513bdf6eec1c9fbac006b2
#
_cell.length_a   1.000
_cell.length_b   1.000
_cell.length_c   1.000
_cell.angle_alpha   90.00
_cell.angle_beta   90.00
_cell.angle_gamma   90.00
#
_symmetry.space_group_name_H-M   'P 1'
#
loop_
_entity.id
_entity.type
_entity.pdbx_description
1 polymer ?
#
loop_
_entity_poly.entity_id
_entity_poly.type
_entity_poly.pdbx_seq_one_letter_code
_entity_poly.pdbx_strand_id
1 'polypeptide(L)'
;MYIKNLTLVICTLMGTTLPLASDAAAADPDAARVEALSHLMAAAPADAVESLHRESGMPQVRQDGKGGWVIELGRDMLAPYRGAQIPAELDERLQAMRLALTLREEQRGGGGSIAFRFGGEPLEALFAEPVAAPRRVTGEEGVDVFVSASHGYYFHHGFGDWRLQRPYVNGVVEDLLTPRFAEQVIQQLARQGRTSLYGRSTLTGLHPASGRPWWQMASRYHAQALYPQRPDIWQSYADRTSPLREYNDDIRSRPLLANERGARALIHLHSNAASDAQARGMMAFVQPGRAEDRRLAHVLLCAVRTGLQATPAYASYRVRVVPLEGNYGENRLAAAPSVLIEMGFHTNVDDAMALQDPVFQAAVAAALVKGHAAFLAGEGAGGEAVCE
;
A
#
# COMPACT_ATOMS: atom_id res chain seq x y z
N MET A 1 28.90 18.32 7.36
CA MET A 1 30.17 18.41 6.64
C MET A 1 30.80 17.03 6.66
N TYR A 2 30.51 16.24 5.61
CA TYR A 2 31.34 15.19 5.02
C TYR A 2 30.51 14.51 3.95
N ILE A 3 30.62 15.05 2.73
CA ILE A 3 30.25 14.37 1.49
C ILE A 3 31.57 13.78 0.98
N LYS A 4 31.63 12.49 0.74
CA LYS A 4 32.67 11.90 -0.14
C LYS A 4 32.07 10.75 -0.97
N ASN A 5 31.90 11.08 -2.23
CA ASN A 5 32.26 10.35 -3.45
C ASN A 5 31.86 8.86 -3.56
N LEU A 6 30.84 8.62 -4.33
CA LEU A 6 30.65 7.34 -5.01
C LEU A 6 31.13 7.49 -6.45
N THR A 7 32.23 6.85 -6.75
CA THR A 7 32.86 6.84 -8.08
C THR A 7 32.16 5.84 -8.97
N LEU A 8 31.56 6.35 -10.05
CA LEU A 8 30.98 5.58 -11.13
C LEU A 8 32.11 4.92 -11.97
N VAL A 9 32.16 3.60 -11.99
CA VAL A 9 33.04 2.87 -12.94
C VAL A 9 32.23 2.55 -14.18
N ILE A 10 32.48 3.32 -15.25
CA ILE A 10 32.01 3.04 -16.60
C ILE A 10 33.05 2.14 -17.26
N CYS A 11 32.72 0.88 -17.52
CA CYS A 11 33.45 0.02 -18.45
C CYS A 11 32.89 0.18 -19.85
N THR A 12 33.65 0.94 -20.68
CA THR A 12 33.48 0.99 -22.13
C THR A 12 34.12 -0.25 -22.75
N LEU A 13 33.37 -1.10 -23.44
CA LEU A 13 33.90 -2.12 -24.34
C LEU A 13 33.35 -1.92 -25.74
N MET A 14 34.27 -1.65 -26.65
CA MET A 14 34.07 -1.47 -28.08
C MET A 14 33.68 -2.77 -28.80
N GLY A 15 32.95 -2.55 -29.86
CA GLY A 15 32.27 -3.38 -30.78
C GLY A 15 32.98 -4.61 -31.35
N THR A 16 32.12 -5.58 -31.65
CA THR A 16 32.21 -6.43 -32.84
C THR A 16 30.82 -6.79 -33.29
N THR A 17 30.56 -6.48 -34.56
CA THR A 17 29.35 -6.87 -35.29
C THR A 17 29.35 -8.35 -35.60
N LEU A 18 28.29 -9.09 -35.28
CA LEU A 18 27.95 -10.39 -35.83
C LEU A 18 26.42 -10.54 -35.99
N PRO A 19 25.93 -11.44 -36.87
CA PRO A 19 24.71 -11.25 -37.62
C PRO A 19 23.44 -11.74 -36.91
N LEU A 20 22.30 -11.22 -37.38
CA LEU A 20 20.95 -11.62 -37.06
C LEU A 20 20.73 -13.12 -37.16
N ALA A 21 20.49 -13.75 -36.01
CA ALA A 21 19.75 -15.02 -35.93
C ALA A 21 18.57 -14.79 -34.99
N SER A 22 17.38 -14.98 -35.53
CA SER A 22 16.12 -14.99 -34.80
C SER A 22 16.04 -16.25 -33.94
N ASP A 23 16.35 -16.09 -32.66
CA ASP A 23 15.93 -17.03 -31.62
C ASP A 23 15.26 -16.23 -30.52
N ALA A 24 14.00 -16.58 -30.25
CA ALA A 24 13.31 -16.12 -29.07
C ALA A 24 14.08 -16.66 -27.85
N ALA A 25 15.04 -15.88 -27.38
CA ALA A 25 15.82 -16.22 -26.22
C ALA A 25 14.85 -16.32 -25.02
N ALA A 26 14.76 -17.53 -24.46
CA ALA A 26 14.14 -17.74 -23.16
C ALA A 26 14.75 -16.71 -22.19
N ALA A 27 13.87 -15.94 -21.51
CA ALA A 27 14.30 -14.94 -20.57
C ALA A 27 15.27 -15.58 -19.56
N ASP A 28 16.45 -15.00 -19.42
CA ASP A 28 17.50 -15.48 -18.52
C ASP A 28 16.92 -15.49 -17.07
N PRO A 29 16.73 -16.67 -16.45
CA PRO A 29 16.23 -16.75 -15.09
C PRO A 29 17.13 -16.05 -14.08
N ASP A 30 18.42 -15.89 -14.38
CA ASP A 30 19.38 -15.18 -13.54
C ASP A 30 19.18 -13.65 -13.62
N ALA A 31 18.74 -13.11 -14.74
CA ALA A 31 18.45 -11.68 -14.84
C ALA A 31 17.21 -11.28 -14.00
N ALA A 32 16.15 -12.08 -14.03
CA ALA A 32 14.98 -11.86 -13.17
C ALA A 32 15.32 -11.99 -11.67
N ARG A 33 16.23 -12.91 -11.35
CA ARG A 33 16.76 -13.17 -10.01
C ARG A 33 17.60 -11.98 -9.49
N VAL A 34 18.51 -11.48 -10.27
CA VAL A 34 19.36 -10.32 -9.92
C VAL A 34 18.51 -9.07 -9.71
N GLU A 35 17.44 -8.92 -10.47
CA GLU A 35 16.60 -7.77 -10.38
C GLU A 35 15.61 -7.84 -9.20
N ALA A 36 15.02 -9.00 -8.91
CA ALA A 36 14.27 -9.19 -7.68
C ALA A 36 15.13 -8.84 -6.45
N LEU A 37 16.41 -9.22 -6.45
CA LEU A 37 17.38 -8.86 -5.43
C LEU A 37 17.69 -7.36 -5.40
N SER A 38 17.84 -6.71 -6.55
CA SER A 38 18.09 -5.27 -6.64
C SER A 38 16.92 -4.46 -6.08
N HIS A 39 15.68 -4.91 -6.30
CA HIS A 39 14.49 -4.27 -5.76
C HIS A 39 14.31 -4.51 -4.26
N LEU A 40 14.66 -5.69 -3.74
CA LEU A 40 14.77 -5.95 -2.30
C LEU A 40 15.74 -4.96 -1.64
N MET A 41 16.87 -4.70 -2.28
CA MET A 41 17.90 -3.79 -1.77
C MET A 41 17.47 -2.32 -1.82
N ALA A 42 16.76 -1.90 -2.86
CA ALA A 42 16.34 -0.51 -3.03
C ALA A 42 15.17 -0.10 -2.11
N ALA A 43 14.31 -1.05 -1.74
CA ALA A 43 13.14 -0.80 -0.89
C ALA A 43 13.39 -0.94 0.61
N ALA A 44 14.57 -1.44 1.01
CA ALA A 44 14.89 -1.67 2.42
C ALA A 44 15.64 -0.47 3.03
N PRO A 45 15.39 -0.11 4.32
CA PRO A 45 16.27 0.75 5.08
C PRO A 45 17.70 0.20 5.07
N ALA A 46 18.71 1.06 5.05
CA ALA A 46 20.12 0.66 4.86
C ALA A 46 20.63 -0.39 5.87
N ASP A 47 20.11 -0.37 7.08
CA ASP A 47 20.39 -1.32 8.16
C ASP A 47 19.77 -2.71 7.95
N ALA A 48 18.61 -2.78 7.25
CA ALA A 48 17.97 -4.03 6.90
C ALA A 48 18.61 -4.75 5.71
N VAL A 49 19.23 -3.99 4.78
CA VAL A 49 19.95 -4.52 3.62
C VAL A 49 21.17 -5.33 4.05
N GLU A 50 21.89 -4.87 5.06
CA GLU A 50 23.11 -5.53 5.54
C GLU A 50 22.82 -6.86 6.24
N SER A 51 21.65 -7.00 6.89
CA SER A 51 21.20 -8.26 7.49
C SER A 51 20.72 -9.29 6.46
N LEU A 52 20.02 -8.83 5.40
CA LEU A 52 19.56 -9.71 4.31
C LEU A 52 20.69 -10.36 3.52
N HIS A 53 21.84 -9.69 3.39
CA HIS A 53 22.99 -10.22 2.70
C HIS A 53 23.75 -11.33 3.46
N ARG A 54 23.64 -11.36 4.79
CA ARG A 54 24.43 -12.28 5.61
C ARG A 54 23.76 -13.64 5.86
N GLU A 55 22.44 -13.71 5.74
CA GLU A 55 21.68 -14.81 6.34
C GLU A 55 20.86 -15.64 5.35
N SER A 56 20.51 -15.12 4.17
CA SER A 56 19.70 -15.88 3.21
C SER A 56 20.50 -16.32 2.01
N GLY A 57 20.37 -17.60 1.68
CA GLY A 57 20.78 -18.10 0.36
C GLY A 57 20.06 -17.28 -0.73
N MET A 58 20.68 -17.20 -1.93
CA MET A 58 20.09 -16.45 -3.06
C MET A 58 18.63 -16.91 -3.29
N PRO A 59 17.65 -15.99 -3.44
CA PRO A 59 16.28 -16.34 -3.78
C PRO A 59 16.21 -17.20 -5.03
N GLN A 60 15.35 -18.21 -5.04
CA GLN A 60 15.12 -19.02 -6.23
C GLN A 60 13.82 -18.57 -6.89
N VAL A 61 13.88 -18.29 -8.18
CA VAL A 61 12.73 -17.88 -8.98
C VAL A 61 12.35 -19.00 -9.93
N ARG A 62 11.07 -19.39 -9.94
CA ARG A 62 10.56 -20.41 -10.85
C ARG A 62 9.17 -20.05 -11.34
N GLN A 63 8.79 -20.57 -12.49
CA GLN A 63 7.41 -20.47 -12.96
C GLN A 63 6.50 -21.46 -12.22
N ASP A 64 5.25 -21.08 -12.00
CA ASP A 64 4.26 -21.92 -11.31
C ASP A 64 3.54 -22.91 -12.23
N GLY A 65 3.90 -22.97 -13.51
CA GLY A 65 3.25 -23.80 -14.53
C GLY A 65 1.92 -23.27 -15.05
N LYS A 66 1.45 -22.11 -14.53
CA LYS A 66 0.23 -21.41 -14.96
C LYS A 66 0.52 -20.01 -15.52
N GLY A 67 1.78 -19.71 -15.83
CA GLY A 67 2.25 -18.41 -16.29
C GLY A 67 2.55 -17.43 -15.17
N GLY A 68 2.45 -17.84 -13.89
CA GLY A 68 2.86 -17.05 -12.74
C GLY A 68 4.27 -17.40 -12.27
N TRP A 69 4.74 -16.66 -11.27
CA TRP A 69 6.06 -16.78 -10.68
C TRP A 69 5.98 -17.13 -9.20
N VAL A 70 6.86 -18.04 -8.77
CA VAL A 70 7.10 -18.34 -7.36
C VAL A 70 8.52 -17.90 -7.01
N ILE A 71 8.63 -17.06 -6.00
CA ILE A 71 9.90 -16.60 -5.44
C ILE A 71 10.08 -17.32 -4.11
N GLU A 72 11.06 -18.21 -4.07
CA GLU A 72 11.41 -18.96 -2.88
C GLU A 72 12.47 -18.19 -2.09
N LEU A 73 12.15 -17.87 -0.85
CA LEU A 73 13.00 -17.16 0.10
C LEU A 73 13.41 -18.09 1.25
N GLY A 74 14.54 -17.80 1.89
CA GLY A 74 14.98 -18.53 3.07
C GLY A 74 14.08 -18.23 4.28
N ARG A 75 13.83 -19.23 5.14
CA ARG A 75 13.11 -19.02 6.42
C ARG A 75 13.86 -18.15 7.41
N ASP A 76 15.16 -18.06 7.28
CA ASP A 76 16.05 -17.20 8.06
C ASP A 76 15.70 -15.70 7.91
N MET A 77 15.14 -15.30 6.76
CA MET A 77 14.57 -13.97 6.59
C MET A 77 13.45 -13.63 7.60
N LEU A 78 12.81 -14.63 8.17
CA LEU A 78 11.75 -14.47 9.15
C LEU A 78 12.27 -14.49 10.59
N ALA A 79 13.56 -14.77 10.82
CA ALA A 79 14.16 -14.87 12.14
C ALA A 79 14.00 -13.62 13.04
N PRO A 80 13.98 -12.38 12.50
CA PRO A 80 13.73 -11.19 13.31
C PRO A 80 12.29 -11.07 13.82
N TYR A 81 11.34 -11.78 13.19
CA TYR A 81 9.91 -11.63 13.45
C TYR A 81 9.40 -12.74 14.38
N ARG A 82 8.58 -12.35 15.34
CA ARG A 82 8.05 -13.25 16.37
C ARG A 82 6.54 -13.17 16.46
N GLY A 83 5.93 -14.29 16.86
CA GLY A 83 4.49 -14.37 17.07
C GLY A 83 3.71 -14.82 15.82
N ALA A 84 2.38 -14.77 15.93
CA ALA A 84 1.47 -15.27 14.90
C ALA A 84 0.97 -14.18 13.94
N GLN A 85 1.28 -12.92 14.20
CA GLN A 85 0.83 -11.79 13.40
C GLN A 85 1.86 -11.43 12.34
N ILE A 86 1.39 -11.13 11.13
CA ILE A 86 2.26 -10.68 10.04
C ILE A 86 2.74 -9.27 10.35
N PRO A 87 4.07 -9.04 10.48
CA PRO A 87 4.61 -7.70 10.69
C PRO A 87 4.37 -6.82 9.46
N ALA A 88 3.87 -5.59 9.67
CA ALA A 88 3.54 -4.69 8.57
C ALA A 88 4.75 -4.35 7.70
N GLU A 89 5.92 -4.16 8.31
CA GLU A 89 7.16 -3.88 7.57
C GLU A 89 7.63 -5.03 6.69
N LEU A 90 7.36 -6.28 7.06
CA LEU A 90 7.62 -7.45 6.22
C LEU A 90 6.60 -7.50 5.06
N ASP A 91 5.32 -7.34 5.40
CA ASP A 91 4.23 -7.36 4.44
C ASP A 91 4.43 -6.29 3.35
N GLU A 92 4.68 -5.05 3.73
CA GLU A 92 4.93 -3.95 2.79
C GLU A 92 6.13 -4.20 1.87
N ARG A 93 7.22 -4.77 2.39
CA ARG A 93 8.37 -5.16 1.55
C ARG A 93 7.98 -6.18 0.49
N LEU A 94 7.24 -7.22 0.87
CA LEU A 94 6.79 -8.27 -0.05
C LEU A 94 5.82 -7.71 -1.10
N GLN A 95 4.93 -6.79 -0.70
CA GLN A 95 4.01 -6.14 -1.63
C GLN A 95 4.74 -5.20 -2.61
N ALA A 96 5.73 -4.42 -2.14
CA ALA A 96 6.56 -3.58 -3.00
C ALA A 96 7.31 -4.41 -4.05
N MET A 97 7.89 -5.54 -3.64
CA MET A 97 8.52 -6.49 -4.55
C MET A 97 7.54 -7.08 -5.56
N ARG A 98 6.38 -7.52 -5.09
CA ARG A 98 5.31 -8.07 -5.95
C ARG A 98 4.91 -7.05 -7.00
N LEU A 99 4.67 -5.80 -6.61
CA LEU A 99 4.31 -4.73 -7.53
C LEU A 99 5.39 -4.50 -8.57
N ALA A 100 6.66 -4.35 -8.16
CA ALA A 100 7.77 -4.11 -9.09
C ALA A 100 7.87 -5.22 -10.14
N LEU A 101 7.76 -6.48 -9.72
CA LEU A 101 7.78 -7.63 -10.61
C LEU A 101 6.54 -7.68 -11.53
N THR A 102 5.35 -7.39 -11.00
CA THR A 102 4.11 -7.33 -11.79
C THR A 102 4.21 -6.30 -12.90
N LEU A 103 4.63 -5.06 -12.58
CA LEU A 103 4.78 -3.99 -13.57
C LEU A 103 5.78 -4.34 -14.66
N ARG A 104 6.85 -5.02 -14.30
CA ARG A 104 7.86 -5.48 -15.27
C ARG A 104 7.35 -6.60 -16.16
N GLU A 105 6.66 -7.58 -15.62
CA GLU A 105 6.05 -8.66 -16.41
C GLU A 105 5.04 -8.08 -17.42
N GLU A 106 4.24 -7.11 -17.01
CA GLU A 106 3.31 -6.41 -17.90
C GLU A 106 4.01 -5.66 -19.02
N GLN A 107 5.14 -5.00 -18.75
CA GLN A 107 5.95 -4.34 -19.80
C GLN A 107 6.48 -5.32 -20.84
N ARG A 108 6.67 -6.59 -20.47
CA ARG A 108 7.11 -7.69 -21.36
C ARG A 108 5.96 -8.42 -22.03
N GLY A 109 4.71 -7.98 -21.79
CA GLY A 109 3.52 -8.65 -22.33
C GLY A 109 3.11 -9.91 -21.54
N GLY A 110 3.71 -10.13 -20.39
CA GLY A 110 3.29 -11.15 -19.42
C GLY A 110 2.20 -10.64 -18.50
N GLY A 111 1.64 -11.52 -17.64
CA GLY A 111 0.55 -11.16 -16.73
C GLY A 111 0.29 -12.18 -15.64
N GLY A 112 1.29 -12.95 -15.26
CA GLY A 112 1.18 -13.99 -14.26
C GLY A 112 1.16 -13.48 -12.82
N SER A 113 0.59 -14.25 -11.90
CA SER A 113 0.64 -13.99 -10.47
C SER A 113 2.07 -14.16 -9.92
N ILE A 114 2.38 -13.42 -8.84
CA ILE A 114 3.65 -13.52 -8.15
C ILE A 114 3.39 -13.97 -6.72
N ALA A 115 3.94 -15.12 -6.33
CA ALA A 115 3.81 -15.69 -5.01
C ALA A 115 5.18 -15.76 -4.32
N PHE A 116 5.23 -15.42 -3.03
CA PHE A 116 6.39 -15.63 -2.19
C PHE A 116 6.22 -16.89 -1.35
N ARG A 117 7.31 -17.65 -1.18
CA ARG A 117 7.39 -18.78 -0.27
C ARG A 117 8.66 -18.69 0.57
N PHE A 118 8.59 -19.25 1.76
CA PHE A 118 9.68 -19.25 2.74
C PHE A 118 9.96 -20.70 3.16
N GLY A 119 10.98 -21.30 2.61
CA GLY A 119 11.27 -22.72 2.81
C GLY A 119 10.10 -23.61 2.36
N GLY A 120 9.52 -23.30 1.21
CA GLY A 120 8.40 -24.04 0.61
C GLY A 120 7.00 -23.62 1.06
N GLU A 121 6.85 -22.84 2.14
CA GLU A 121 5.55 -22.45 2.71
C GLU A 121 5.18 -20.99 2.38
N PRO A 122 3.90 -20.69 2.11
CA PRO A 122 3.44 -19.32 1.98
C PRO A 122 3.49 -18.59 3.34
N LEU A 123 3.60 -17.24 3.30
CA LEU A 123 3.70 -16.41 4.49
C LEU A 123 2.53 -16.66 5.47
N GLU A 124 1.33 -16.80 4.94
CA GLU A 124 0.09 -16.99 5.70
C GLU A 124 0.06 -18.34 6.47
N ALA A 125 0.83 -19.32 6.04
CA ALA A 125 0.98 -20.59 6.76
C ALA A 125 1.99 -20.48 7.92
N LEU A 126 2.90 -19.51 7.84
CA LEU A 126 3.95 -19.29 8.84
C LEU A 126 3.51 -18.31 9.93
N PHE A 127 2.61 -17.38 9.58
CA PHE A 127 1.97 -16.44 10.49
C PHE A 127 0.48 -16.77 10.53
N ALA A 128 0.02 -17.39 11.61
CA ALA A 128 -1.37 -17.86 11.75
C ALA A 128 -2.37 -16.70 12.03
N GLU A 129 -2.15 -15.52 11.44
CA GLU A 129 -3.05 -14.39 11.59
C GLU A 129 -4.29 -14.58 10.71
N PRO A 130 -5.49 -14.66 11.29
CA PRO A 130 -6.69 -14.87 10.50
C PRO A 130 -7.03 -13.62 9.67
N VAL A 131 -7.50 -13.85 8.45
CA VAL A 131 -8.23 -12.83 7.68
C VAL A 131 -9.55 -12.55 8.41
N ALA A 132 -9.88 -11.29 8.63
CA ALA A 132 -11.14 -10.94 9.29
C ALA A 132 -12.33 -11.49 8.49
N ALA A 133 -13.23 -12.18 9.18
CA ALA A 133 -14.44 -12.66 8.57
C ALA A 133 -15.33 -11.47 8.15
N PRO A 134 -15.91 -11.49 6.94
CA PRO A 134 -16.84 -10.45 6.51
C PRO A 134 -18.00 -10.32 7.51
N ARG A 135 -18.19 -9.13 8.06
CA ARG A 135 -19.30 -8.81 8.95
C ARG A 135 -20.34 -8.00 8.17
N ARG A 136 -21.56 -8.47 8.13
CA ARG A 136 -22.69 -7.66 7.66
C ARG A 136 -23.08 -6.71 8.79
N VAL A 137 -22.87 -5.42 8.59
CA VAL A 137 -23.42 -4.41 9.49
C VAL A 137 -24.92 -4.28 9.14
N THR A 138 -25.77 -4.77 10.02
CA THR A 138 -27.22 -4.63 9.91
C THR A 138 -27.67 -3.60 10.95
N GLY A 139 -28.24 -2.47 10.50
CA GLY A 139 -28.79 -1.45 11.38
C GLY A 139 -28.26 -0.03 11.10
N GLU A 140 -28.84 0.96 11.78
CA GLU A 140 -28.54 2.39 11.64
C GLU A 140 -27.31 2.84 12.45
N GLU A 141 -26.69 1.96 13.24
CA GLU A 141 -25.64 2.30 14.19
C GLU A 141 -24.23 2.40 13.56
N GLY A 142 -24.06 1.95 12.33
CA GLY A 142 -22.78 1.96 11.62
C GLY A 142 -22.53 3.25 10.82
N VAL A 143 -21.28 3.47 10.42
CA VAL A 143 -20.95 4.54 9.46
C VAL A 143 -20.93 3.99 8.03
N ASP A 144 -21.33 4.82 7.04
CA ASP A 144 -21.37 4.41 5.64
C ASP A 144 -19.96 4.08 5.14
N VAL A 145 -18.95 4.83 5.58
CA VAL A 145 -17.58 4.63 5.15
C VAL A 145 -16.56 5.07 6.20
N PHE A 146 -15.49 4.28 6.32
CA PHE A 146 -14.26 4.65 6.99
C PHE A 146 -13.26 5.16 5.95
N VAL A 147 -12.70 6.35 6.17
CA VAL A 147 -11.65 6.93 5.30
C VAL A 147 -10.36 7.04 6.11
N SER A 148 -9.32 6.38 5.66
CA SER A 148 -8.01 6.42 6.28
C SER A 148 -7.02 7.21 5.42
N ALA A 149 -6.37 8.20 6.01
CA ALA A 149 -5.10 8.70 5.50
C ALA A 149 -3.98 7.80 6.00
N SER A 150 -3.09 7.39 5.11
CA SER A 150 -1.97 6.52 5.45
C SER A 150 -0.97 7.17 6.39
N HIS A 151 -0.31 6.35 7.19
CA HIS A 151 0.89 6.67 7.96
C HIS A 151 0.74 7.81 8.98
N GLY A 152 1.77 8.59 9.20
CA GLY A 152 1.83 9.68 10.16
C GLY A 152 2.97 9.51 11.16
N TYR A 153 3.17 10.52 12.05
CA TYR A 153 4.18 10.42 13.09
C TYR A 153 3.86 9.28 14.05
N TYR A 154 4.88 8.46 14.35
CA TYR A 154 4.86 7.42 15.36
C TYR A 154 6.13 7.45 16.20
N PHE A 155 6.11 6.82 17.38
CA PHE A 155 7.29 6.69 18.20
C PHE A 155 8.06 5.43 17.80
N HIS A 156 9.28 5.61 17.30
CA HIS A 156 10.15 4.51 16.92
C HIS A 156 11.02 4.08 18.10
N HIS A 157 10.68 2.96 18.73
CA HIS A 157 11.34 2.52 19.97
C HIS A 157 12.82 2.16 19.82
N GLY A 158 13.27 1.77 18.61
CA GLY A 158 14.69 1.49 18.35
C GLY A 158 15.55 2.76 18.30
N PHE A 159 14.98 3.89 17.86
CA PHE A 159 15.67 5.18 17.82
C PHE A 159 15.33 6.07 19.02
N GLY A 160 14.24 5.77 19.74
CA GLY A 160 13.80 6.57 20.87
C GLY A 160 13.24 7.94 20.50
N ASP A 161 12.73 8.12 19.28
CA ASP A 161 12.22 9.39 18.78
C ASP A 161 10.92 9.28 17.96
N TRP A 162 10.30 10.43 17.71
CA TRP A 162 9.11 10.57 16.87
C TRP A 162 9.52 10.81 15.42
N ARG A 163 9.10 9.95 14.51
CA ARG A 163 9.43 10.04 13.08
C ARG A 163 8.22 9.76 12.21
N LEU A 164 8.30 10.25 10.99
CA LEU A 164 7.39 9.85 9.91
C LEU A 164 7.67 8.40 9.49
N GLN A 165 6.66 7.75 8.94
CA GLN A 165 6.80 6.37 8.47
C GLN A 165 7.43 6.30 7.07
N ARG A 166 7.32 7.36 6.28
CA ARG A 166 7.81 7.42 4.90
C ARG A 166 8.86 8.50 4.69
N PRO A 167 9.78 8.30 3.74
CA PRO A 167 10.77 9.30 3.37
C PRO A 167 10.14 10.45 2.58
N TYR A 168 10.87 11.57 2.52
CA TYR A 168 10.52 12.72 1.70
C TYR A 168 11.11 12.53 0.29
N VAL A 169 10.26 12.49 -0.75
CA VAL A 169 10.67 12.28 -2.15
C VAL A 169 9.90 13.23 -3.07
N ASN A 170 10.57 13.89 -4.01
CA ASN A 170 9.97 14.82 -4.99
C ASN A 170 9.01 15.87 -4.39
N GLY A 171 9.35 16.41 -3.22
CA GLY A 171 8.49 17.38 -2.55
C GLY A 171 7.30 16.77 -1.79
N VAL A 172 7.17 15.46 -1.76
CA VAL A 172 6.08 14.71 -1.12
C VAL A 172 6.62 13.89 0.05
N VAL A 173 5.89 13.91 1.15
CA VAL A 173 5.92 12.86 2.16
C VAL A 173 4.49 12.35 2.34
N GLU A 174 4.29 11.08 2.14
CA GLU A 174 2.98 10.44 2.12
C GLU A 174 2.18 10.70 3.40
N ASP A 175 2.84 10.58 4.54
CA ASP A 175 2.27 10.81 5.89
C ASP A 175 1.54 12.14 6.06
N LEU A 176 1.96 13.19 5.34
CA LEU A 176 1.42 14.54 5.42
C LEU A 176 0.62 14.95 4.17
N LEU A 177 0.71 14.15 3.10
CA LEU A 177 -0.04 14.37 1.87
C LEU A 177 -1.44 13.75 1.94
N THR A 178 -1.53 12.49 2.33
CA THR A 178 -2.79 11.72 2.31
C THR A 178 -3.89 12.30 3.19
N PRO A 179 -3.61 12.99 4.33
CA PRO A 179 -4.63 13.73 5.06
C PRO A 179 -5.39 14.77 4.24
N ARG A 180 -4.72 15.43 3.29
CA ARG A 180 -5.33 16.46 2.43
C ARG A 180 -6.41 15.87 1.53
N PHE A 181 -6.18 14.68 0.98
CA PHE A 181 -7.19 13.94 0.22
C PHE A 181 -8.32 13.46 1.11
N ALA A 182 -7.98 12.83 2.23
CA ALA A 182 -8.97 12.26 3.15
C ALA A 182 -9.92 13.33 3.69
N GLU A 183 -9.43 14.51 4.08
CA GLU A 183 -10.26 15.62 4.54
C GLU A 183 -11.23 16.09 3.46
N GLN A 184 -10.80 16.18 2.20
CA GLN A 184 -11.68 16.56 1.09
C GLN A 184 -12.77 15.48 0.87
N VAL A 185 -12.42 14.19 0.94
CA VAL A 185 -13.39 13.09 0.84
C VAL A 185 -14.43 13.18 1.97
N ILE A 186 -13.98 13.33 3.23
CA ILE A 186 -14.87 13.45 4.40
C ILE A 186 -15.81 14.65 4.26
N GLN A 187 -15.29 15.82 3.85
CA GLN A 187 -16.10 17.03 3.67
C GLN A 187 -17.17 16.82 2.57
N GLN A 188 -16.83 16.15 1.48
CA GLN A 188 -17.78 15.90 0.40
C GLN A 188 -18.83 14.83 0.80
N LEU A 189 -18.44 13.79 1.54
CA LEU A 189 -19.37 12.81 2.11
C LEU A 189 -20.39 13.51 3.02
N ALA A 190 -19.92 14.39 3.92
CA ALA A 190 -20.80 15.14 4.81
C ALA A 190 -21.79 16.05 4.05
N ARG A 191 -21.35 16.70 2.95
CA ARG A 191 -22.24 17.51 2.08
C ARG A 191 -23.34 16.65 1.41
N GLN A 192 -23.09 15.36 1.21
CA GLN A 192 -24.07 14.41 0.68
C GLN A 192 -24.91 13.72 1.76
N GLY A 193 -24.79 14.14 3.03
CA GLY A 193 -25.49 13.53 4.16
C GLY A 193 -25.03 12.11 4.49
N ARG A 194 -23.82 11.70 4.06
CA ARG A 194 -23.24 10.39 4.36
C ARG A 194 -22.50 10.43 5.69
N THR A 195 -22.71 9.37 6.47
CA THR A 195 -21.97 9.17 7.71
C THR A 195 -20.59 8.62 7.41
N SER A 196 -19.56 9.24 7.97
CA SER A 196 -18.19 8.81 7.76
C SER A 196 -17.37 8.87 9.04
N LEU A 197 -16.37 8.01 9.14
CA LEU A 197 -15.36 8.05 10.19
C LEU A 197 -13.99 8.28 9.54
N TYR A 198 -13.27 9.26 10.04
CA TYR A 198 -11.89 9.51 9.63
C TYR A 198 -10.91 8.77 10.55
N GLY A 199 -9.93 8.09 9.95
CA GLY A 199 -8.96 7.27 10.69
C GLY A 199 -7.92 8.05 11.48
N ARG A 200 -7.72 9.36 11.17
CA ARG A 200 -6.76 10.22 11.87
C ARG A 200 -7.47 11.42 12.50
N SER A 201 -6.77 12.17 13.33
CA SER A 201 -7.30 13.41 13.91
C SER A 201 -7.25 14.56 12.90
N THR A 202 -8.22 15.46 12.95
CA THR A 202 -8.21 16.73 12.20
C THR A 202 -7.77 17.92 13.08
N LEU A 203 -7.47 17.68 14.37
CA LEU A 203 -7.12 18.73 15.30
C LEU A 203 -5.74 19.32 14.98
N THR A 204 -5.64 20.64 15.03
CA THR A 204 -4.39 21.41 14.82
C THR A 204 -3.59 21.62 16.10
N GLY A 205 -4.20 21.40 17.28
CA GLY A 205 -3.51 21.42 18.58
C GLY A 205 -2.39 20.38 18.64
N LEU A 206 -1.50 20.54 19.61
CA LEU A 206 -0.33 19.66 19.73
C LEU A 206 -0.67 18.36 20.46
N HIS A 207 -0.18 17.23 19.95
CA HIS A 207 -0.16 15.96 20.64
C HIS A 207 0.84 16.04 21.82
N PRO A 208 0.41 15.79 23.07
CA PRO A 208 1.22 16.11 24.27
C PRO A 208 2.59 15.44 24.29
N ALA A 209 2.68 14.17 23.89
CA ALA A 209 3.92 13.41 23.99
C ALA A 209 4.90 13.72 22.84
N SER A 210 4.42 14.05 21.65
CA SER A 210 5.28 14.28 20.48
C SER A 210 5.58 15.75 20.21
N GLY A 211 4.76 16.67 20.71
CA GLY A 211 4.80 18.09 20.35
C GLY A 211 4.43 18.37 18.90
N ARG A 212 3.91 17.40 18.17
CA ARG A 212 3.45 17.56 16.78
C ARG A 212 1.95 17.83 16.75
N PRO A 213 1.42 18.54 15.72
CA PRO A 213 -0.01 18.68 15.54
C PRO A 213 -0.71 17.31 15.48
N TRP A 214 -1.89 17.21 16.10
CA TRP A 214 -2.64 15.96 16.14
C TRP A 214 -2.94 15.39 14.74
N TRP A 215 -3.21 16.24 13.75
CA TRP A 215 -3.49 15.80 12.38
C TRP A 215 -2.30 15.10 11.71
N GLN A 216 -1.08 15.32 12.21
CA GLN A 216 0.14 14.66 11.70
C GLN A 216 0.38 13.30 12.35
N MET A 217 -0.32 13.00 13.45
CA MET A 217 -0.11 11.76 14.18
C MET A 217 -0.73 10.57 13.45
N ALA A 218 -0.09 9.42 13.57
CA ALA A 218 -0.58 8.15 13.06
C ALA A 218 -1.94 7.76 13.67
N SER A 219 -2.71 6.93 12.98
CA SER A 219 -4.09 6.56 13.33
C SER A 219 -4.22 5.94 14.71
N ARG A 220 -3.20 5.19 15.17
CA ARG A 220 -3.23 4.56 16.49
C ARG A 220 -3.45 5.55 17.64
N TYR A 221 -2.90 6.76 17.54
CA TYR A 221 -3.04 7.79 18.59
C TYR A 221 -4.45 8.39 18.57
N HIS A 222 -5.03 8.54 17.38
CA HIS A 222 -6.42 8.95 17.25
C HIS A 222 -7.37 7.89 17.82
N ALA A 223 -7.15 6.62 17.48
CA ALA A 223 -7.91 5.50 18.02
C ALA A 223 -7.78 5.40 19.55
N GLN A 224 -6.57 5.64 20.10
CA GLN A 224 -6.33 5.71 21.55
C GLN A 224 -7.11 6.85 22.22
N ALA A 225 -7.16 8.02 21.58
CA ALA A 225 -7.91 9.16 22.11
C ALA A 225 -9.43 8.92 22.09
N LEU A 226 -9.95 8.24 21.06
CA LEU A 226 -11.37 7.90 20.95
C LEU A 226 -11.78 6.75 21.89
N TYR A 227 -10.91 5.76 22.06
CA TYR A 227 -11.18 4.52 22.77
C TYR A 227 -10.05 4.15 23.74
N PRO A 228 -9.76 4.97 24.77
CA PRO A 228 -8.61 4.75 25.66
C PRO A 228 -8.70 3.39 26.41
N GLN A 229 -9.90 2.85 26.59
CA GLN A 229 -10.15 1.57 27.26
C GLN A 229 -10.11 0.34 26.33
N ARG A 230 -9.80 0.53 25.03
CA ARG A 230 -9.80 -0.53 24.02
C ARG A 230 -8.41 -0.68 23.39
N PRO A 231 -7.39 -1.11 24.18
CA PRO A 231 -6.03 -1.32 23.65
C PRO A 231 -5.98 -2.37 22.54
N ASP A 232 -6.95 -3.26 22.47
CA ASP A 232 -7.14 -4.20 21.37
C ASP A 232 -7.35 -3.52 20.00
N ILE A 233 -7.73 -2.23 19.95
CA ILE A 233 -7.83 -1.43 18.72
C ILE A 233 -6.50 -0.73 18.40
N TRP A 234 -5.89 -0.03 19.35
CA TRP A 234 -4.77 0.86 19.09
C TRP A 234 -3.39 0.34 19.57
N GLN A 235 -3.35 -0.83 20.22
CA GLN A 235 -2.15 -1.52 20.71
C GLN A 235 -2.23 -3.03 20.46
N SER A 236 -2.69 -3.40 19.26
CA SER A 236 -3.08 -4.79 18.94
C SER A 236 -1.93 -5.66 18.44
N TYR A 237 -0.77 -5.10 18.12
CA TYR A 237 0.39 -5.89 17.70
C TYR A 237 1.01 -6.62 18.90
N ALA A 238 1.15 -7.95 18.80
CA ALA A 238 1.48 -8.80 19.94
C ALA A 238 2.95 -8.68 20.36
N ASP A 239 3.88 -8.50 19.40
CA ASP A 239 5.31 -8.37 19.75
C ASP A 239 5.61 -6.99 20.31
N ARG A 240 5.50 -6.87 21.65
CA ARG A 240 5.80 -5.62 22.37
C ARG A 240 7.30 -5.34 22.50
N THR A 241 8.17 -6.26 22.07
CA THR A 241 9.63 -6.07 22.07
C THR A 241 10.13 -5.48 20.75
N SER A 242 9.32 -5.55 19.67
CA SER A 242 9.67 -4.97 18.37
C SER A 242 9.93 -3.46 18.48
N PRO A 243 11.02 -2.95 17.91
CA PRO A 243 11.26 -1.51 17.79
C PRO A 243 10.21 -0.80 16.95
N LEU A 244 9.53 -1.53 16.06
CA LEU A 244 8.46 -1.05 15.17
C LEU A 244 7.05 -1.38 15.68
N ARG A 245 6.89 -1.71 16.99
CA ARG A 245 5.58 -2.09 17.53
C ARG A 245 4.49 -1.03 17.32
N GLU A 246 4.82 0.26 17.43
CA GLU A 246 3.83 1.31 17.20
C GLU A 246 3.55 1.56 15.72
N TYR A 247 4.49 1.28 14.85
CA TYR A 247 4.27 1.23 13.40
C TYR A 247 3.24 0.14 13.06
N ASN A 248 3.44 -1.06 13.59
CA ASN A 248 2.52 -2.18 13.43
C ASN A 248 1.14 -1.89 14.05
N ASP A 249 1.12 -1.31 15.25
CA ASP A 249 -0.12 -0.87 15.90
C ASP A 249 -0.89 0.14 15.02
N ASP A 250 -0.20 1.05 14.32
CA ASP A 250 -0.83 2.04 13.46
C ASP A 250 -1.56 1.39 12.28
N ILE A 251 -0.87 0.53 11.52
CA ILE A 251 -1.46 -0.17 10.38
C ILE A 251 -2.71 -0.96 10.82
N ARG A 252 -2.62 -1.65 11.95
CA ARG A 252 -3.70 -2.48 12.51
C ARG A 252 -4.86 -1.65 13.05
N SER A 253 -4.57 -0.51 13.65
CA SER A 253 -5.60 0.32 14.29
C SER A 253 -6.65 0.84 13.31
N ARG A 254 -6.31 1.05 12.05
CA ARG A 254 -7.21 1.57 11.02
C ARG A 254 -8.39 0.64 10.78
N PRO A 255 -8.20 -0.61 10.32
CA PRO A 255 -9.33 -1.54 10.13
C PRO A 255 -10.01 -1.91 11.44
N LEU A 256 -9.29 -2.01 12.57
CA LEU A 256 -9.89 -2.34 13.86
C LEU A 256 -10.81 -1.23 14.36
N LEU A 257 -10.44 0.04 14.17
CA LEU A 257 -11.30 1.19 14.46
C LEU A 257 -12.54 1.21 13.56
N ALA A 258 -12.38 0.92 12.28
CA ALA A 258 -13.49 0.81 11.33
C ALA A 258 -14.47 -0.32 11.73
N ASN A 259 -13.93 -1.47 12.14
CA ASN A 259 -14.70 -2.63 12.59
C ASN A 259 -15.52 -2.29 13.86
N GLU A 260 -14.91 -1.59 14.82
CA GLU A 260 -15.57 -1.12 16.05
C GLU A 260 -16.74 -0.21 15.74
N ARG A 261 -16.59 0.67 14.75
CA ARG A 261 -17.63 1.62 14.32
C ARG A 261 -18.63 1.04 13.32
N GLY A 262 -18.51 -0.23 13.00
CA GLY A 262 -19.41 -0.89 12.05
C GLY A 262 -19.41 -0.23 10.66
N ALA A 263 -18.26 0.17 10.17
CA ALA A 263 -18.14 0.74 8.83
C ALA A 263 -18.62 -0.24 7.76
N ARG A 264 -19.37 0.28 6.75
CA ARG A 264 -19.89 -0.52 5.64
C ARG A 264 -18.89 -0.68 4.49
N ALA A 265 -17.92 0.22 4.40
CA ALA A 265 -16.80 0.17 3.47
C ALA A 265 -15.59 0.87 4.07
N LEU A 266 -14.39 0.46 3.69
CA LEU A 266 -13.13 1.10 4.08
C LEU A 266 -12.40 1.57 2.82
N ILE A 267 -11.92 2.81 2.85
CA ILE A 267 -11.08 3.41 1.81
C ILE A 267 -9.80 3.91 2.46
N HIS A 268 -8.69 3.23 2.17
CA HIS A 268 -7.35 3.59 2.64
C HIS A 268 -6.63 4.35 1.52
N LEU A 269 -6.22 5.58 1.79
CA LEU A 269 -5.57 6.47 0.83
C LEU A 269 -4.07 6.48 1.06
N HIS A 270 -3.32 6.09 0.04
CA HIS A 270 -1.88 5.96 0.00
C HIS A 270 -1.28 6.67 -1.20
N SER A 271 0.03 6.86 -1.21
CA SER A 271 0.81 7.18 -2.40
C SER A 271 2.00 6.23 -2.51
N ASN A 272 2.17 5.68 -3.69
CA ASN A 272 3.11 4.61 -3.96
C ASN A 272 4.55 5.10 -4.13
N ALA A 273 5.49 4.17 -3.99
CA ALA A 273 6.90 4.36 -4.32
C ALA A 273 7.40 3.17 -5.15
N ALA A 274 8.25 3.44 -6.13
CA ALA A 274 8.93 2.42 -6.89
C ALA A 274 10.38 2.85 -7.15
N SER A 275 11.29 1.88 -7.30
CA SER A 275 12.66 2.13 -7.77
C SER A 275 12.69 2.56 -9.23
N ASP A 276 11.73 2.11 -10.04
CA ASP A 276 11.52 2.59 -11.40
C ASP A 276 10.80 3.95 -11.38
N ALA A 277 11.53 5.02 -11.66
CA ALA A 277 10.98 6.37 -11.73
C ALA A 277 9.96 6.58 -12.87
N GLN A 278 9.81 5.61 -13.79
CA GLN A 278 8.79 5.62 -14.83
C GLN A 278 7.47 4.99 -14.38
N ALA A 279 7.46 4.27 -13.25
CA ALA A 279 6.23 3.76 -12.66
C ALA A 279 5.32 4.94 -12.28
N ARG A 280 4.07 4.95 -12.77
CA ARG A 280 3.14 6.06 -12.56
C ARG A 280 1.68 5.66 -12.66
N GLY A 281 0.84 6.50 -12.11
CA GLY A 281 -0.61 6.39 -12.17
C GLY A 281 -1.24 5.78 -10.93
N MET A 282 -2.55 5.86 -10.85
CA MET A 282 -3.35 5.34 -9.75
C MET A 282 -3.65 3.87 -9.91
N MET A 283 -3.63 3.14 -8.81
CA MET A 283 -4.05 1.74 -8.72
C MET A 283 -4.66 1.44 -7.35
N ALA A 284 -5.21 0.24 -7.18
CA ALA A 284 -5.70 -0.18 -5.88
C ALA A 284 -5.37 -1.65 -5.61
N PHE A 285 -5.26 -1.96 -4.32
CA PHE A 285 -5.05 -3.31 -3.81
C PHE A 285 -6.22 -3.76 -2.96
N VAL A 286 -6.55 -5.04 -3.11
CA VAL A 286 -7.63 -5.71 -2.37
C VAL A 286 -7.13 -7.00 -1.75
N GLN A 287 -7.78 -7.45 -0.67
CA GLN A 287 -7.46 -8.73 -0.08
C GLN A 287 -7.76 -9.87 -1.06
N PRO A 288 -6.81 -10.81 -1.28
CA PRO A 288 -7.04 -11.97 -2.13
C PRO A 288 -8.31 -12.74 -1.76
N GLY A 289 -9.08 -13.14 -2.78
CA GLY A 289 -10.28 -13.95 -2.60
C GLY A 289 -11.52 -13.21 -2.06
N ARG A 290 -11.47 -11.89 -1.84
CA ARG A 290 -12.63 -11.10 -1.37
C ARG A 290 -13.31 -10.37 -2.52
N ALA A 291 -14.43 -10.93 -3.00
CA ALA A 291 -15.16 -10.40 -4.17
C ALA A 291 -15.70 -9.00 -3.95
N GLU A 292 -16.21 -8.67 -2.77
CA GLU A 292 -16.75 -7.34 -2.46
C GLU A 292 -15.68 -6.26 -2.35
N ASP A 293 -14.46 -6.61 -1.90
CA ASP A 293 -13.32 -5.68 -1.94
C ASP A 293 -12.97 -5.34 -3.40
N ARG A 294 -12.94 -6.36 -4.27
CA ARG A 294 -12.69 -6.19 -5.71
C ARG A 294 -13.76 -5.33 -6.37
N ARG A 295 -15.04 -5.55 -6.04
CA ARG A 295 -16.15 -4.74 -6.52
C ARG A 295 -16.03 -3.28 -6.08
N LEU A 296 -15.79 -3.04 -4.78
CA LEU A 296 -15.57 -1.70 -4.25
C LEU A 296 -14.42 -0.99 -4.98
N ALA A 297 -13.27 -1.64 -5.08
CA ALA A 297 -12.10 -1.08 -5.74
C ALA A 297 -12.38 -0.74 -7.21
N HIS A 298 -13.03 -1.64 -7.96
CA HIS A 298 -13.34 -1.42 -9.37
C HIS A 298 -14.28 -0.22 -9.56
N VAL A 299 -15.37 -0.14 -8.79
CA VAL A 299 -16.32 0.97 -8.85
C VAL A 299 -15.64 2.30 -8.53
N LEU A 300 -14.79 2.34 -7.51
CA LEU A 300 -14.06 3.55 -7.13
C LEU A 300 -13.06 3.97 -8.22
N LEU A 301 -12.27 3.04 -8.73
CA LEU A 301 -11.27 3.32 -9.78
C LEU A 301 -11.92 3.78 -11.09
N CYS A 302 -13.06 3.20 -11.47
CA CYS A 302 -13.85 3.64 -12.63
C CYS A 302 -14.37 5.06 -12.45
N ALA A 303 -14.90 5.38 -11.28
CA ALA A 303 -15.37 6.73 -10.96
C ALA A 303 -14.22 7.75 -11.02
N VAL A 304 -13.04 7.39 -10.48
CA VAL A 304 -11.85 8.25 -10.51
C VAL A 304 -11.35 8.44 -11.94
N ARG A 305 -11.25 7.38 -12.75
CA ARG A 305 -10.88 7.50 -14.17
C ARG A 305 -11.80 8.48 -14.90
N THR A 306 -13.11 8.31 -14.74
CA THR A 306 -14.11 9.18 -15.38
C THR A 306 -13.98 10.62 -14.87
N GLY A 307 -13.80 10.82 -13.57
CA GLY A 307 -13.64 12.15 -12.98
C GLY A 307 -12.37 12.88 -13.46
N LEU A 308 -11.25 12.16 -13.55
CA LEU A 308 -10.00 12.71 -14.04
C LEU A 308 -10.07 12.99 -15.57
N GLN A 309 -10.69 12.11 -16.36
CA GLN A 309 -10.92 12.36 -17.79
C GLN A 309 -11.77 13.62 -18.05
N ALA A 310 -12.70 13.93 -17.15
CA ALA A 310 -13.48 15.17 -17.20
C ALA A 310 -12.73 16.41 -16.70
N THR A 311 -11.52 16.24 -16.14
CA THR A 311 -10.68 17.32 -15.64
C THR A 311 -9.58 17.60 -16.65
N PRO A 312 -9.62 18.73 -17.42
CA PRO A 312 -8.74 18.94 -18.58
C PRO A 312 -7.25 18.75 -18.31
N ALA A 313 -6.76 19.22 -17.15
CA ALA A 313 -5.36 19.10 -16.75
C ALA A 313 -4.93 17.63 -16.50
N TYR A 314 -5.88 16.75 -16.22
CA TYR A 314 -5.63 15.37 -15.82
C TYR A 314 -6.34 14.32 -16.69
N ALA A 315 -6.87 14.72 -17.85
CA ALA A 315 -7.62 13.85 -18.75
C ALA A 315 -6.82 12.61 -19.21
N SER A 316 -5.49 12.71 -19.24
CA SER A 316 -4.58 11.62 -19.59
C SER A 316 -3.93 10.92 -18.40
N TYR A 317 -4.32 11.27 -17.17
CA TYR A 317 -3.76 10.64 -15.96
C TYR A 317 -4.12 9.15 -15.93
N ARG A 318 -3.13 8.31 -15.68
CA ARG A 318 -3.31 6.86 -15.73
C ARG A 318 -4.05 6.37 -14.48
N VAL A 319 -5.14 5.64 -14.71
CA VAL A 319 -5.89 4.94 -13.67
C VAL A 319 -6.07 3.49 -14.06
N ARG A 320 -5.47 2.59 -13.29
CA ARG A 320 -5.64 1.15 -13.46
C ARG A 320 -6.97 0.74 -12.83
N VAL A 321 -7.97 0.47 -13.64
CA VAL A 321 -9.33 0.16 -13.16
C VAL A 321 -9.49 -1.25 -12.61
N VAL A 322 -8.64 -2.19 -13.03
CA VAL A 322 -8.60 -3.54 -12.49
C VAL A 322 -7.70 -3.57 -11.26
N PRO A 323 -8.26 -3.79 -10.05
CA PRO A 323 -7.46 -3.82 -8.83
C PRO A 323 -6.50 -5.01 -8.81
N LEU A 324 -5.38 -4.83 -8.14
CA LEU A 324 -4.41 -5.87 -7.83
C LEU A 324 -4.77 -6.56 -6.52
N GLU A 325 -4.33 -7.80 -6.37
CA GLU A 325 -4.40 -8.50 -5.09
C GLU A 325 -3.13 -8.26 -4.27
N GLY A 326 -3.31 -7.95 -2.99
CA GLY A 326 -2.23 -7.77 -2.04
C GLY A 326 -2.71 -8.04 -0.61
N ASN A 327 -1.92 -8.78 0.16
CA ASN A 327 -2.28 -9.17 1.52
C ASN A 327 -1.92 -8.08 2.54
N TYR A 328 -2.36 -6.85 2.31
CA TYR A 328 -2.10 -5.74 3.23
C TYR A 328 -2.90 -5.86 4.53
N GLY A 329 -2.26 -5.56 5.66
CA GLY A 329 -2.88 -5.64 6.99
C GLY A 329 -4.17 -4.82 7.09
N GLU A 330 -4.25 -3.68 6.41
CA GLU A 330 -5.43 -2.81 6.38
C GLU A 330 -6.65 -3.49 5.75
N ASN A 331 -6.44 -4.23 4.65
CA ASN A 331 -7.51 -4.98 4.00
C ASN A 331 -7.78 -6.31 4.71
N ARG A 332 -6.71 -7.02 5.13
CA ARG A 332 -6.81 -8.33 5.78
C ARG A 332 -7.63 -8.29 7.06
N LEU A 333 -7.46 -7.25 7.89
CA LEU A 333 -8.11 -7.09 9.18
C LEU A 333 -9.46 -6.37 9.11
N ALA A 334 -9.87 -5.89 7.93
CA ALA A 334 -11.15 -5.25 7.73
C ALA A 334 -12.30 -6.28 7.68
N ALA A 335 -13.36 -6.06 8.46
CA ALA A 335 -14.55 -6.90 8.46
C ALA A 335 -15.61 -6.49 7.41
N ALA A 336 -15.45 -5.34 6.79
CA ALA A 336 -16.26 -4.85 5.67
C ALA A 336 -15.44 -4.79 4.38
N PRO A 337 -16.06 -4.57 3.20
CA PRO A 337 -15.34 -4.33 1.97
C PRO A 337 -14.28 -3.25 2.13
N SER A 338 -13.04 -3.54 1.76
CA SER A 338 -11.89 -2.69 2.01
C SER A 338 -11.01 -2.57 0.77
N VAL A 339 -10.51 -1.37 0.53
CA VAL A 339 -9.61 -1.08 -0.57
C VAL A 339 -8.48 -0.15 -0.14
N LEU A 340 -7.26 -0.49 -0.54
CA LEU A 340 -6.09 0.37 -0.44
C LEU A 340 -5.85 1.01 -1.80
N ILE A 341 -5.96 2.34 -1.89
CA ILE A 341 -5.80 3.11 -3.12
C ILE A 341 -4.46 3.83 -3.09
N GLU A 342 -3.61 3.50 -4.04
CA GLU A 342 -2.37 4.20 -4.36
C GLU A 342 -2.69 5.29 -5.38
N MET A 343 -2.77 6.54 -4.94
CA MET A 343 -3.25 7.67 -5.74
C MET A 343 -2.28 8.11 -6.83
N GLY A 344 -1.04 7.64 -6.78
CA GLY A 344 0.04 7.89 -7.73
C GLY A 344 1.38 7.54 -7.10
N PHE A 345 2.44 7.53 -7.89
CA PHE A 345 3.80 7.26 -7.41
C PHE A 345 4.52 8.57 -7.06
N HIS A 346 4.73 8.85 -5.79
CA HIS A 346 5.49 10.05 -5.39
C HIS A 346 6.98 9.98 -5.77
N THR A 347 7.49 8.82 -6.20
CA THR A 347 8.81 8.66 -6.83
C THR A 347 8.84 9.07 -8.31
N ASN A 348 7.70 9.19 -8.96
CA ASN A 348 7.56 9.75 -10.30
C ASN A 348 7.27 11.25 -10.20
N VAL A 349 8.00 12.08 -10.96
CA VAL A 349 7.91 13.55 -10.85
C VAL A 349 6.52 14.06 -11.27
N ASP A 350 5.95 13.52 -12.35
CA ASP A 350 4.64 13.96 -12.85
C ASP A 350 3.52 13.61 -11.85
N ASP A 351 3.56 12.40 -11.29
CA ASP A 351 2.61 11.97 -10.26
C ASP A 351 2.80 12.79 -8.97
N ALA A 352 4.05 13.03 -8.54
CA ALA A 352 4.33 13.86 -7.36
C ALA A 352 3.79 15.30 -7.52
N MET A 353 3.86 15.86 -8.71
CA MET A 353 3.26 17.17 -9.02
C MET A 353 1.74 17.10 -8.97
N ALA A 354 1.12 16.10 -9.59
CA ALA A 354 -0.32 15.89 -9.56
C ALA A 354 -0.85 15.72 -8.12
N LEU A 355 -0.18 14.88 -7.33
CA LEU A 355 -0.55 14.62 -5.93
C LEU A 355 -0.56 15.90 -5.07
N GLN A 356 0.25 16.90 -5.39
CA GLN A 356 0.31 18.18 -4.69
C GLN A 356 -0.67 19.22 -5.23
N ASP A 357 -1.25 19.02 -6.42
CA ASP A 357 -2.18 19.96 -7.03
C ASP A 357 -3.58 19.88 -6.39
N PRO A 358 -4.12 20.98 -5.83
CA PRO A 358 -5.47 21.02 -5.28
C PRO A 358 -6.57 20.63 -6.28
N VAL A 359 -6.37 20.88 -7.59
CA VAL A 359 -7.34 20.50 -8.64
C VAL A 359 -7.41 18.98 -8.75
N PHE A 360 -6.27 18.29 -8.77
CA PHE A 360 -6.21 16.84 -8.76
C PHE A 360 -6.84 16.26 -7.50
N GLN A 361 -6.46 16.79 -6.34
CA GLN A 361 -7.00 16.34 -5.04
C GLN A 361 -8.52 16.46 -5.00
N ALA A 362 -9.08 17.59 -5.46
CA ALA A 362 -10.51 17.82 -5.48
C ALA A 362 -11.24 16.87 -6.46
N ALA A 363 -10.67 16.65 -7.65
CA ALA A 363 -11.23 15.74 -8.66
C ALA A 363 -11.26 14.29 -8.15
N VAL A 364 -10.16 13.82 -7.56
CA VAL A 364 -10.07 12.48 -6.96
C VAL A 364 -11.06 12.33 -5.81
N ALA A 365 -11.13 13.29 -4.89
CA ALA A 365 -12.06 13.24 -3.76
C ALA A 365 -13.52 13.18 -4.22
N ALA A 366 -13.91 14.02 -5.19
CA ALA A 366 -15.26 14.02 -5.75
C ALA A 366 -15.61 12.68 -6.41
N ALA A 367 -14.66 12.12 -7.14
CA ALA A 367 -14.84 10.86 -7.82
C ALA A 367 -14.95 9.67 -6.83
N LEU A 368 -14.15 9.64 -5.78
CA LEU A 368 -14.23 8.62 -4.73
C LEU A 368 -15.60 8.64 -4.03
N VAL A 369 -16.10 9.82 -3.71
CA VAL A 369 -17.44 9.97 -3.09
C VAL A 369 -18.55 9.51 -4.04
N LYS A 370 -18.46 9.85 -5.34
CA LYS A 370 -19.39 9.36 -6.36
C LYS A 370 -19.31 7.83 -6.49
N GLY A 371 -18.13 7.27 -6.57
CA GLY A 371 -17.92 5.82 -6.67
C GLY A 371 -18.43 5.08 -5.42
N HIS A 372 -18.21 5.61 -4.23
CA HIS A 372 -18.76 5.04 -3.00
C HIS A 372 -20.30 5.03 -3.01
N ALA A 373 -20.94 6.11 -3.46
CA ALA A 373 -22.38 6.15 -3.60
C ALA A 373 -22.91 5.10 -4.60
N ALA A 374 -22.21 4.93 -5.74
CA ALA A 374 -22.53 3.91 -6.73
C ALA A 374 -22.35 2.48 -6.18
N PHE A 375 -21.28 2.24 -5.43
CA PHE A 375 -21.08 0.96 -4.74
C PHE A 375 -22.22 0.62 -3.78
N LEU A 376 -22.65 1.58 -2.96
CA LEU A 376 -23.78 1.39 -2.05
C LEU A 376 -25.11 1.17 -2.79
N ALA A 377 -25.25 1.74 -3.99
CA ALA A 377 -26.41 1.52 -4.88
C ALA A 377 -26.40 0.17 -5.60
N GLY A 378 -25.33 -0.63 -5.42
CA GLY A 378 -25.22 -1.98 -5.98
C GLY A 378 -24.52 -2.03 -7.35
N GLU A 379 -23.88 -0.95 -7.82
CA GLU A 379 -23.12 -0.96 -9.08
C GLU A 379 -22.04 -2.04 -9.05
N GLY A 380 -21.86 -2.76 -10.16
CA GLY A 380 -20.92 -3.88 -10.29
C GLY A 380 -21.35 -5.16 -9.57
N ALA A 381 -22.56 -5.22 -9.01
CA ALA A 381 -23.10 -6.45 -8.45
C ALA A 381 -23.37 -7.47 -9.57
N GLY A 382 -23.01 -8.75 -9.33
CA GLY A 382 -23.16 -9.79 -10.35
C GLY A 382 -22.03 -9.87 -11.39
N GLY A 383 -20.94 -9.08 -11.23
CA GLY A 383 -19.78 -9.13 -12.12
C GLY A 383 -19.93 -8.29 -13.40
N GLU A 384 -20.89 -7.38 -13.43
CA GLU A 384 -21.05 -6.43 -14.56
C GLU A 384 -19.83 -5.52 -14.68
N ALA A 385 -19.43 -5.23 -15.92
CA ALA A 385 -18.38 -4.26 -16.18
C ALA A 385 -18.86 -2.85 -15.77
N VAL A 386 -18.16 -2.22 -14.84
CA VAL A 386 -18.50 -0.88 -14.33
C VAL A 386 -17.95 0.21 -15.27
N CYS A 387 -16.86 -0.09 -15.92
CA CYS A 387 -16.28 0.75 -16.98
C CYS A 387 -15.35 -0.10 -17.88
N GLU A 388 -15.30 0.26 -19.15
CA GLU A 388 -14.39 -0.34 -20.14
C GLU A 388 -13.00 0.33 -20.10
#